data_37b79b7581c36b8e38b856ce788e7591
#
_entry.id   37b79b7581c36b8e38b856ce788e7591
#
_cell.length_a   1.000
_cell.length_b   1.000
_cell.length_c   1.000
_cell.angle_alpha   90.00
_cell.angle_beta   90.00
_cell.angle_gamma   90.00
#
_symmetry.space_group_name_H-M   'P 1'
#
loop_
_entity.id
_entity.type
_entity.pdbx_description
1 polymer ?
#
loop_
_entity_poly.entity_id
_entity_poly.type
_entity_poly.pdbx_seq_one_letter_code
_entity_poly.pdbx_strand_id
1 'polypeptide(L)'
;MNRIYGNVTGLKAAEIRKIQQLYRRKIPPRTILPHDLARNLTEISRDINRQIGILVSRRGEINYVICGDHKEIVIPNLDGFRASSTRLKGLRLLHTHLNGESLTRDDLTDLAMLRLDLVCAIEVDDKGLPGKVHTAHLIPENQQGTYWFQMEPARPSELEVDFLEFIQALEDEMARKQTARKVDSRNRAILVRVETDLRLDGENSMAELRELARSSGVEVFDSIVQHRDRIDPKYVLGRGKLSDLVIRALQIGANILIFDHELTPAQIRCIADFTELRVIDRTQLILDIFSQRAHSREGKIQVELAQLKYLLPRLITKNTAMSRLTGGIGGRGPGETKLEINRRRVYDRINHLEKELKTVRKGRNQRREKRKRKALPVISIVGYTNAGKSTLLNMLTDSSVLTEDKLFATLDPKSSRLRFPRDTEAIITDTVGFIRNLPKELFAAFRATLEELHEADLLLHVVDISNPNFEEHIEAVMTILEELDLMHKNRLLVFNKEDRVSDKTLLKTLCDRYRATPISALNPETFPPLLEQMEWVIGDSGFDLTNP
;
A
#
# COMPACT_ATOMS: atom_id res chain seq x y z
N MET A 1 25.22 29.75 16.48
CA MET A 1 26.29 29.51 15.48
C MET A 1 25.60 29.02 14.19
N ASN A 2 25.81 29.70 13.07
CA ASN A 2 25.24 29.34 11.79
C ASN A 2 25.92 28.04 11.27
N ARG A 3 25.21 26.95 11.30
CA ARG A 3 25.71 25.61 10.94
C ARG A 3 25.80 25.45 9.42
N ILE A 4 26.94 25.02 8.89
CA ILE A 4 27.04 24.55 7.51
C ILE A 4 26.60 23.10 7.46
N TYR A 5 25.73 22.75 6.52
CA TYR A 5 25.23 21.40 6.29
C TYR A 5 26.04 20.73 5.17
N GLY A 6 26.08 19.40 5.16
CA GLY A 6 26.80 18.63 4.16
C GLY A 6 28.27 18.37 4.50
N ASN A 7 29.12 18.26 3.48
CA ASN A 7 30.51 17.80 3.62
C ASN A 7 31.48 18.98 3.74
N VAL A 8 31.96 19.27 4.94
CA VAL A 8 32.98 20.29 5.23
C VAL A 8 34.37 19.70 5.52
N THR A 9 34.53 18.39 5.38
CA THR A 9 35.81 17.69 5.68
C THR A 9 36.89 18.14 4.70
N GLY A 10 38.06 18.52 5.21
CA GLY A 10 39.21 18.96 4.40
C GLY A 10 39.20 20.44 4.01
N LEU A 11 38.16 21.22 4.38
CA LEU A 11 38.14 22.67 4.14
C LEU A 11 38.99 23.40 5.19
N LYS A 12 39.68 24.47 4.75
CA LYS A 12 40.46 25.36 5.63
C LYS A 12 39.52 26.24 6.46
N ALA A 13 39.96 26.67 7.64
CA ALA A 13 39.17 27.55 8.51
C ALA A 13 38.73 28.88 7.84
N ALA A 14 39.54 29.39 6.90
CA ALA A 14 39.20 30.59 6.12
C ALA A 14 38.05 30.35 5.14
N GLU A 15 38.03 29.16 4.46
CA GLU A 15 36.98 28.75 3.56
C GLU A 15 35.65 28.54 4.30
N ILE A 16 35.71 27.83 5.42
CA ILE A 16 34.54 27.66 6.33
C ILE A 16 33.95 29.02 6.75
N ARG A 17 34.79 29.99 7.11
CA ARG A 17 34.32 31.32 7.45
C ARG A 17 33.65 32.04 6.27
N LYS A 18 34.20 31.94 5.05
CA LYS A 18 33.58 32.49 3.83
C LYS A 18 32.18 31.92 3.62
N ILE A 19 32.04 30.59 3.74
CA ILE A 19 30.73 29.90 3.61
C ILE A 19 29.76 30.37 4.71
N GLN A 20 30.20 30.49 5.95
CA GLN A 20 29.37 30.97 7.07
C GLN A 20 28.88 32.42 6.89
N GLN A 21 29.66 33.25 6.21
CA GLN A 21 29.28 34.65 5.95
C GLN A 21 28.06 34.77 5.05
N LEU A 22 27.73 33.74 4.24
CA LEU A 22 26.50 33.71 3.45
C LEU A 22 25.25 33.92 4.29
N TYR A 23 25.18 33.40 5.52
CA TYR A 23 24.04 33.60 6.42
C TYR A 23 23.75 35.07 6.77
N ARG A 24 24.72 35.96 6.64
CA ARG A 24 24.55 37.39 6.94
C ARG A 24 23.94 38.19 5.79
N ARG A 25 23.84 37.57 4.60
CA ARG A 25 23.27 38.23 3.44
C ARG A 25 21.76 38.16 3.47
N LYS A 26 21.12 39.25 3.03
CA LYS A 26 19.68 39.30 2.76
C LYS A 26 19.44 39.48 1.28
N ILE A 27 18.49 38.76 0.76
CA ILE A 27 18.09 38.79 -0.63
C ILE A 27 16.79 39.60 -0.72
N PRO A 28 16.67 40.54 -1.65
CA PRO A 28 15.39 41.21 -1.87
C PRO A 28 14.27 40.19 -2.11
N PRO A 29 13.14 40.26 -1.40
CA PRO A 29 12.10 39.24 -1.48
C PRO A 29 11.53 38.99 -2.89
N ARG A 30 11.51 40.03 -3.71
CA ARG A 30 10.99 39.96 -5.08
C ARG A 30 11.99 39.45 -6.11
N THR A 31 13.29 39.38 -5.78
CA THR A 31 14.35 38.95 -6.69
C THR A 31 14.63 37.47 -6.53
N ILE A 32 14.69 36.69 -7.62
CA ILE A 32 15.04 35.26 -7.57
C ILE A 32 16.49 35.11 -7.09
N LEU A 33 17.43 35.73 -7.78
CA LEU A 33 18.88 35.63 -7.51
C LEU A 33 19.56 36.98 -7.85
N PRO A 34 20.05 37.73 -6.85
CA PRO A 34 20.86 38.93 -7.08
C PRO A 34 22.20 38.58 -7.73
N HIS A 35 22.68 39.43 -8.63
CA HIS A 35 23.93 39.22 -9.37
C HIS A 35 25.16 39.13 -8.44
N ASP A 36 25.22 39.95 -7.38
CA ASP A 36 26.31 39.97 -6.41
C ASP A 36 26.35 38.68 -5.58
N LEU A 37 25.17 38.09 -5.30
CA LEU A 37 25.09 36.79 -4.61
C LEU A 37 25.49 35.64 -5.55
N ALA A 38 25.04 35.65 -6.79
CA ALA A 38 25.44 34.65 -7.77
C ALA A 38 26.97 34.60 -7.90
N ARG A 39 27.61 35.75 -8.07
CA ARG A 39 29.06 35.88 -8.13
C ARG A 39 29.74 35.35 -6.86
N ASN A 40 29.24 35.67 -5.69
CA ASN A 40 29.82 35.23 -4.44
C ASN A 40 29.72 33.69 -4.26
N LEU A 41 28.58 33.08 -4.66
CA LEU A 41 28.39 31.64 -4.61
C LEU A 41 29.35 30.93 -5.58
N THR A 42 29.49 31.42 -6.80
CA THR A 42 30.36 30.82 -7.82
C THR A 42 31.85 30.96 -7.47
N GLU A 43 32.29 32.12 -6.95
CA GLU A 43 33.67 32.33 -6.46
C GLU A 43 34.00 31.35 -5.31
N ILE A 44 33.12 31.22 -4.30
CA ILE A 44 33.30 30.26 -3.19
C ILE A 44 33.37 28.82 -3.73
N SER A 45 32.41 28.46 -4.59
CA SER A 45 32.33 27.12 -5.16
C SER A 45 33.59 26.73 -5.93
N ARG A 46 34.13 27.65 -6.72
CA ARG A 46 35.38 27.48 -7.47
C ARG A 46 36.60 27.34 -6.55
N ASP A 47 36.71 28.22 -5.54
CA ASP A 47 37.81 28.23 -4.58
C ASP A 47 37.97 26.89 -3.87
N ILE A 48 36.85 26.26 -3.48
CA ILE A 48 36.84 25.01 -2.72
C ILE A 48 36.65 23.76 -3.59
N ASN A 49 36.38 23.93 -4.89
CA ASN A 49 36.05 22.89 -5.86
C ASN A 49 34.90 21.97 -5.38
N ARG A 50 33.82 22.59 -4.85
CA ARG A 50 32.60 21.92 -4.41
C ARG A 50 31.39 22.75 -4.73
N GLN A 51 30.24 22.07 -4.92
CA GLN A 51 28.98 22.74 -5.04
C GLN A 51 28.57 23.41 -3.72
N ILE A 52 28.06 24.63 -3.80
CA ILE A 52 27.50 25.38 -2.68
C ILE A 52 26.01 25.61 -2.95
N GLY A 53 25.17 25.26 -1.99
CA GLY A 53 23.75 25.51 -2.02
C GLY A 53 23.27 26.34 -0.85
N ILE A 54 22.25 27.16 -1.08
CA ILE A 54 21.55 27.92 -0.05
C ILE A 54 20.04 27.76 -0.20
N LEU A 55 19.35 27.61 0.92
CA LEU A 55 17.89 27.67 0.97
C LEU A 55 17.45 29.01 1.54
N VAL A 56 16.67 29.73 0.76
CA VAL A 56 16.26 31.10 1.03
C VAL A 56 14.75 31.17 1.22
N SER A 57 14.30 31.78 2.30
CA SER A 57 12.88 32.02 2.57
C SER A 57 12.28 33.09 1.65
N ARG A 58 10.96 33.19 1.58
CA ARG A 58 10.25 34.26 0.86
C ARG A 58 10.54 35.66 1.40
N ARG A 59 11.02 35.73 2.67
CA ARG A 59 11.47 37.01 3.30
C ARG A 59 12.89 37.41 2.89
N GLY A 60 13.57 36.56 2.10
CA GLY A 60 14.94 36.77 1.67
C GLY A 60 16.01 36.39 2.70
N GLU A 61 15.65 35.65 3.74
CA GLU A 61 16.57 35.15 4.76
C GLU A 61 17.17 33.81 4.32
N ILE A 62 18.48 33.64 4.48
CA ILE A 62 19.17 32.38 4.19
C ILE A 62 19.02 31.47 5.42
N ASN A 63 18.21 30.44 5.32
CA ASN A 63 17.92 29.50 6.40
C ASN A 63 18.93 28.35 6.48
N TYR A 64 19.45 27.91 5.33
CA TYR A 64 20.43 26.83 5.26
C TYR A 64 21.52 27.19 4.27
N VAL A 65 22.75 26.83 4.65
CA VAL A 65 23.92 26.86 3.76
C VAL A 65 24.47 25.45 3.69
N ILE A 66 24.62 24.93 2.48
CA ILE A 66 24.94 23.53 2.19
C ILE A 66 26.27 23.51 1.42
N CYS A 67 27.21 22.67 1.86
CA CYS A 67 28.42 22.36 1.15
C CYS A 67 28.31 20.92 0.62
N GLY A 68 28.24 20.76 -0.69
CA GLY A 68 28.18 19.47 -1.36
C GLY A 68 29.56 18.86 -1.61
N ASP A 69 29.59 18.00 -2.59
CA ASP A 69 30.85 17.60 -3.24
C ASP A 69 30.97 18.27 -4.61
N HIS A 70 31.74 17.68 -5.55
CA HIS A 70 31.91 18.24 -6.90
C HIS A 70 30.74 17.92 -7.85
N LYS A 71 29.81 17.04 -7.45
CA LYS A 71 28.70 16.55 -8.29
C LYS A 71 27.33 16.89 -7.76
N GLU A 72 27.17 16.85 -6.44
CA GLU A 72 25.84 16.95 -5.82
C GLU A 72 25.85 17.71 -4.49
N ILE A 73 24.69 18.21 -4.12
CA ILE A 73 24.40 18.74 -2.80
C ILE A 73 23.36 17.85 -2.11
N VAL A 74 23.48 17.66 -0.80
CA VAL A 74 22.51 16.91 -0.01
C VAL A 74 21.71 17.88 0.84
N ILE A 75 20.44 18.05 0.53
CA ILE A 75 19.54 18.95 1.25
C ILE A 75 19.28 18.37 2.65
N PRO A 76 19.45 19.18 3.73
CA PRO A 76 19.16 18.74 5.08
C PRO A 76 17.65 18.57 5.30
N ASN A 77 17.27 17.88 6.40
CA ASN A 77 15.88 17.77 6.79
C ASN A 77 15.26 19.16 7.08
N LEU A 78 14.12 19.44 6.45
CA LEU A 78 13.41 20.72 6.48
C LEU A 78 12.18 20.71 7.42
N ASP A 79 12.25 19.99 8.56
CA ASP A 79 11.12 19.76 9.49
C ASP A 79 10.45 21.04 10.01
N GLY A 80 11.13 22.18 10.00
CA GLY A 80 10.57 23.47 10.41
C GLY A 80 9.63 24.15 9.41
N PHE A 81 9.58 23.65 8.17
CA PHE A 81 8.82 24.26 7.07
C PHE A 81 7.68 23.34 6.62
N ARG A 82 6.45 23.81 6.73
CA ARG A 82 5.26 23.04 6.33
C ARG A 82 4.86 23.35 4.90
N ALA A 83 4.69 22.32 4.10
CA ALA A 83 4.06 22.37 2.80
C ALA A 83 2.72 21.62 2.85
N SER A 84 1.84 21.88 1.89
CA SER A 84 0.60 21.13 1.68
C SER A 84 0.38 20.95 0.19
N SER A 85 -0.62 20.20 -0.18
CA SER A 85 -0.97 20.00 -1.60
C SER A 85 -1.29 21.31 -2.34
N THR A 86 -1.70 22.36 -1.62
CA THR A 86 -2.00 23.70 -2.18
C THR A 86 -0.92 24.74 -1.89
N ARG A 87 0.05 24.44 -1.03
CA ARG A 87 1.04 25.41 -0.58
C ARG A 87 2.45 24.84 -0.69
N LEU A 88 3.32 25.61 -1.31
CA LEU A 88 4.74 25.30 -1.42
C LEU A 88 5.46 25.50 -0.07
N LYS A 89 6.70 25.04 0.01
CA LYS A 89 7.51 25.02 1.26
C LYS A 89 7.88 26.41 1.76
N GLY A 90 7.81 27.42 0.91
CA GLY A 90 8.23 28.80 1.21
C GLY A 90 9.75 28.95 1.18
N LEU A 91 10.44 28.05 0.50
CA LEU A 91 11.89 28.05 0.33
C LEU A 91 12.25 27.91 -1.15
N ARG A 92 13.24 28.66 -1.61
CA ARG A 92 13.90 28.47 -2.91
C ARG A 92 15.32 27.98 -2.71
N LEU A 93 15.75 27.02 -3.54
CA LEU A 93 17.10 26.48 -3.56
C LEU A 93 17.92 27.20 -4.64
N LEU A 94 19.04 27.78 -4.23
CA LEU A 94 20.03 28.36 -5.14
C LEU A 94 21.34 27.61 -4.94
N HIS A 95 21.87 26.97 -5.98
CA HIS A 95 23.10 26.20 -5.86
C HIS A 95 23.98 26.32 -7.12
N THR A 96 25.23 25.89 -7.02
CA THR A 96 26.22 26.01 -8.09
C THR A 96 26.48 24.67 -8.74
N HIS A 97 26.69 24.67 -10.08
CA HIS A 97 27.17 23.53 -10.87
C HIS A 97 28.55 23.84 -11.45
N LEU A 98 29.55 23.02 -11.09
CA LEU A 98 30.97 23.26 -11.44
C LEU A 98 31.33 22.93 -12.88
N ASN A 99 30.54 22.08 -13.54
CA ASN A 99 30.83 21.59 -14.88
C ASN A 99 29.95 22.23 -15.97
N GLY A 100 29.27 23.35 -15.66
CA GLY A 100 28.35 24.00 -16.61
C GLY A 100 27.12 23.16 -16.94
N GLU A 101 26.71 22.28 -16.03
CA GLU A 101 25.55 21.40 -16.22
C GLU A 101 24.23 22.15 -15.97
N SER A 102 23.20 21.81 -16.75
CA SER A 102 21.82 22.24 -16.46
C SER A 102 21.30 21.56 -15.19
N LEU A 103 20.06 21.89 -14.77
CA LEU A 103 19.39 21.18 -13.68
C LEU A 103 19.38 19.67 -13.93
N THR A 104 19.85 18.93 -12.94
CA THR A 104 19.88 17.47 -12.97
C THR A 104 18.50 16.90 -12.63
N ARG A 105 18.32 15.60 -12.87
CA ARG A 105 17.10 14.92 -12.45
C ARG A 105 16.93 14.92 -10.93
N ASP A 106 18.04 14.90 -10.18
CA ASP A 106 18.01 14.92 -8.72
C ASP A 106 17.54 16.29 -8.20
N ASP A 107 17.99 17.39 -8.81
CA ASP A 107 17.51 18.75 -8.49
C ASP A 107 16.01 18.90 -8.72
N LEU A 108 15.52 18.38 -9.84
CA LEU A 108 14.10 18.43 -10.20
C LEU A 108 13.26 17.51 -9.30
N THR A 109 13.84 16.39 -8.87
CA THR A 109 13.22 15.49 -7.90
C THR A 109 13.13 16.16 -6.53
N ASP A 110 14.18 16.81 -6.07
CA ASP A 110 14.21 17.57 -4.81
C ASP A 110 13.20 18.73 -4.83
N LEU A 111 13.13 19.47 -5.94
CA LEU A 111 12.10 20.49 -6.16
C LEU A 111 10.68 19.92 -5.93
N ALA A 112 10.40 18.76 -6.52
CA ALA A 112 9.07 18.16 -6.46
C ALA A 112 8.77 17.53 -5.10
N MET A 113 9.69 16.74 -4.55
CA MET A 113 9.49 16.02 -3.28
C MET A 113 9.44 16.96 -2.08
N LEU A 114 10.33 17.96 -2.04
CA LEU A 114 10.36 18.96 -0.98
C LEU A 114 9.36 20.08 -1.20
N ARG A 115 8.68 20.10 -2.39
CA ARG A 115 7.75 21.17 -2.78
C ARG A 115 8.37 22.56 -2.60
N LEU A 116 9.62 22.72 -3.06
CA LEU A 116 10.29 24.00 -3.03
C LEU A 116 9.55 25.01 -3.91
N ASP A 117 9.65 26.27 -3.58
CA ASP A 117 9.09 27.35 -4.39
C ASP A 117 9.75 27.38 -5.77
N LEU A 118 11.07 27.17 -5.81
CA LEU A 118 11.88 27.24 -7.00
C LEU A 118 13.24 26.59 -6.75
N VAL A 119 13.88 26.07 -7.80
CA VAL A 119 15.29 25.64 -7.81
C VAL A 119 16.05 26.38 -8.89
N CYS A 120 17.27 26.87 -8.55
CA CYS A 120 18.19 27.49 -9.50
C CYS A 120 19.56 26.82 -9.41
N ALA A 121 20.08 26.33 -10.54
CA ALA A 121 21.48 25.92 -10.69
C ALA A 121 22.25 27.03 -11.43
N ILE A 122 23.36 27.47 -10.86
CA ILE A 122 24.20 28.54 -11.37
C ILE A 122 25.43 27.87 -11.97
N GLU A 123 25.66 28.04 -13.25
CA GLU A 123 26.90 27.59 -13.90
C GLU A 123 28.10 28.36 -13.35
N VAL A 124 29.20 27.63 -13.06
CA VAL A 124 30.47 28.23 -12.64
C VAL A 124 31.45 28.12 -13.81
N ASP A 125 31.92 29.24 -14.30
CA ASP A 125 32.92 29.27 -15.37
C ASP A 125 34.34 28.96 -14.84
N ASP A 126 35.29 28.80 -15.75
CA ASP A 126 36.69 28.52 -15.41
C ASP A 126 37.37 29.60 -14.58
N LYS A 127 36.85 30.81 -14.58
CA LYS A 127 37.35 31.96 -13.80
C LYS A 127 36.59 32.14 -12.47
N GLY A 128 35.60 31.27 -12.16
CA GLY A 128 34.77 31.38 -10.97
C GLY A 128 33.66 32.42 -11.09
N LEU A 129 33.35 32.90 -12.29
CA LEU A 129 32.26 33.83 -12.53
C LEU A 129 30.96 33.09 -12.84
N PRO A 130 29.78 33.69 -12.55
CA PRO A 130 28.50 33.07 -12.87
C PRO A 130 28.23 33.03 -14.37
N GLY A 131 27.95 31.85 -14.90
CA GLY A 131 27.45 31.63 -16.25
C GLY A 131 25.93 31.80 -16.31
N LYS A 132 25.27 30.91 -17.05
CA LYS A 132 23.81 30.85 -17.09
C LYS A 132 23.22 30.30 -15.80
N VAL A 133 22.00 30.69 -15.51
CA VAL A 133 21.18 30.18 -14.40
C VAL A 133 20.06 29.37 -14.99
N HIS A 134 20.00 28.11 -14.62
CA HIS A 134 18.92 27.20 -14.96
C HIS A 134 17.90 27.19 -13.83
N THR A 135 16.68 27.56 -14.13
CA THR A 135 15.62 27.71 -13.12
C THR A 135 14.45 26.79 -13.43
N ALA A 136 13.91 26.14 -12.39
CA ALA A 136 12.70 25.35 -12.52
C ALA A 136 11.75 25.59 -11.34
N HIS A 137 10.46 25.43 -11.60
CA HIS A 137 9.39 25.49 -10.62
C HIS A 137 8.36 24.40 -10.87
N LEU A 138 7.59 24.07 -9.84
CA LEU A 138 6.48 23.13 -9.97
C LEU A 138 5.37 23.75 -10.81
N ILE A 139 4.65 22.92 -11.54
CA ILE A 139 3.44 23.33 -12.24
C ILE A 139 2.24 22.55 -11.72
N PRO A 140 1.04 23.16 -11.71
CA PRO A 140 -0.18 22.47 -11.39
C PRO A 140 -0.42 21.32 -12.36
N GLU A 141 -1.19 20.32 -11.93
CA GLU A 141 -1.56 19.20 -12.79
C GLU A 141 -2.04 19.62 -14.17
N ASN A 142 -1.50 18.94 -15.18
CA ASN A 142 -1.78 19.19 -16.58
C ASN A 142 -2.00 17.88 -17.35
N GLN A 143 -2.58 17.96 -18.55
CA GLN A 143 -2.86 16.80 -19.40
C GLN A 143 -1.60 16.09 -19.92
N GLN A 144 -0.46 16.78 -19.93
CA GLN A 144 0.82 16.25 -20.44
C GLN A 144 1.57 15.43 -19.39
N GLY A 145 1.11 15.41 -18.13
CA GLY A 145 1.76 14.67 -17.05
C GLY A 145 3.15 15.19 -16.66
N THR A 146 3.47 16.45 -16.98
CA THR A 146 4.72 17.09 -16.57
C THR A 146 4.58 17.66 -15.15
N TYR A 147 5.67 17.68 -14.38
CA TYR A 147 5.65 18.02 -12.94
C TYR A 147 6.22 19.39 -12.65
N TRP A 148 7.14 19.79 -13.47
CA TRP A 148 7.87 21.05 -13.39
C TRP A 148 7.99 21.69 -14.77
N PHE A 149 8.19 22.96 -14.74
CA PHE A 149 8.56 23.74 -15.90
C PHE A 149 9.99 24.25 -15.69
N GLN A 150 10.85 24.07 -16.70
CA GLN A 150 12.17 24.64 -16.73
C GLN A 150 12.10 25.93 -17.56
N MET A 151 12.48 27.05 -16.93
CA MET A 151 12.56 28.34 -17.60
C MET A 151 13.73 28.37 -18.58
N GLU A 152 13.70 29.25 -19.56
CA GLU A 152 14.86 29.44 -20.43
C GLU A 152 16.08 29.89 -19.61
N PRO A 153 17.26 29.30 -19.87
CA PRO A 153 18.48 29.67 -19.14
C PRO A 153 18.85 31.11 -19.40
N ALA A 154 18.99 31.92 -18.37
CA ALA A 154 19.27 33.34 -18.43
C ALA A 154 20.49 33.71 -17.58
N ARG A 155 21.14 34.81 -17.82
CA ARG A 155 22.17 35.35 -16.93
C ARG A 155 21.53 35.90 -15.65
N PRO A 156 22.25 35.97 -14.50
CA PRO A 156 21.68 36.52 -13.26
C PRO A 156 21.11 37.94 -13.41
N SER A 157 21.66 38.75 -14.34
CA SER A 157 21.18 40.10 -14.65
C SER A 157 19.90 40.14 -15.49
N GLU A 158 19.52 39.04 -16.13
CA GLU A 158 18.37 38.92 -17.04
C GLU A 158 17.15 38.28 -16.37
N LEU A 159 17.27 37.86 -15.09
CA LEU A 159 16.20 37.25 -14.29
C LEU A 159 15.26 38.33 -13.74
N GLU A 160 14.45 38.95 -14.61
CA GLU A 160 13.52 40.05 -14.30
C GLU A 160 12.14 39.59 -13.79
N VAL A 161 12.05 38.44 -13.13
CA VAL A 161 10.79 37.90 -12.61
C VAL A 161 10.57 38.38 -11.17
N ASP A 162 9.41 38.98 -10.88
CA ASP A 162 8.98 39.19 -9.49
C ASP A 162 8.65 37.87 -8.82
N PHE A 163 9.58 37.38 -8.00
CA PHE A 163 9.49 36.07 -7.37
C PHE A 163 8.24 35.93 -6.48
N LEU A 164 7.88 36.95 -5.70
CA LEU A 164 6.73 36.82 -4.79
C LEU A 164 5.41 36.78 -5.54
N GLU A 165 5.24 37.64 -6.53
CA GLU A 165 4.03 37.68 -7.37
C GLU A 165 3.89 36.38 -8.14
N PHE A 166 5.00 35.90 -8.72
CA PHE A 166 5.04 34.62 -9.45
C PHE A 166 4.61 33.43 -8.57
N ILE A 167 5.20 33.30 -7.38
CA ILE A 167 4.87 32.18 -6.47
C ILE A 167 3.44 32.28 -5.95
N GLN A 168 2.93 33.49 -5.67
CA GLN A 168 1.55 33.68 -5.26
C GLN A 168 0.57 33.24 -6.36
N ALA A 169 0.80 33.64 -7.60
CA ALA A 169 -0.02 33.25 -8.74
C ALA A 169 -0.01 31.71 -8.93
N LEU A 170 1.15 31.07 -8.74
CA LEU A 170 1.30 29.62 -8.82
C LEU A 170 0.52 28.89 -7.72
N GLU A 171 0.61 29.35 -6.46
CA GLU A 171 -0.16 28.79 -5.35
C GLU A 171 -1.67 28.99 -5.55
N ASP A 172 -2.10 30.13 -6.05
CA ASP A 172 -3.51 30.40 -6.35
C ASP A 172 -4.06 29.47 -7.45
N GLU A 173 -3.25 29.17 -8.47
CA GLU A 173 -3.62 28.21 -9.51
C GLU A 173 -3.70 26.78 -8.95
N MET A 174 -2.71 26.36 -8.15
CA MET A 174 -2.74 25.07 -7.44
C MET A 174 -3.99 24.93 -6.56
N ALA A 175 -4.34 25.99 -5.82
CA ALA A 175 -5.51 26.00 -4.95
C ALA A 175 -6.82 25.89 -5.72
N ARG A 176 -6.98 26.60 -6.85
CA ARG A 176 -8.18 26.52 -7.70
C ARG A 176 -8.40 25.12 -8.26
N LYS A 177 -7.35 24.47 -8.76
CA LYS A 177 -7.43 23.09 -9.28
C LYS A 177 -7.77 22.07 -8.19
N GLN A 178 -7.34 22.29 -6.95
CA GLN A 178 -7.69 21.42 -5.83
C GLN A 178 -9.09 21.67 -5.26
N THR A 179 -9.59 22.90 -5.27
CA THR A 179 -10.93 23.20 -4.75
C THR A 179 -12.00 22.48 -5.58
N ALA A 180 -11.77 22.31 -6.89
CA ALA A 180 -12.63 21.49 -7.75
C ALA A 180 -12.64 19.98 -7.34
N ARG A 181 -11.64 19.50 -6.58
CA ARG A 181 -11.49 18.10 -6.12
C ARG A 181 -11.85 17.86 -4.65
N LYS A 182 -11.99 18.91 -3.85
CA LYS A 182 -12.15 18.82 -2.38
C LYS A 182 -13.49 18.21 -1.88
N VAL A 183 -14.36 17.77 -2.76
CA VAL A 183 -15.64 17.15 -2.39
C VAL A 183 -15.48 15.71 -1.88
N ASP A 184 -14.28 15.08 -2.03
CA ASP A 184 -14.12 13.67 -1.68
C ASP A 184 -12.94 13.45 -0.73
N SER A 185 -13.26 13.19 0.54
CA SER A 185 -12.30 12.83 1.60
C SER A 185 -11.81 11.37 1.52
N ARG A 186 -12.02 10.68 0.39
CA ARG A 186 -11.69 9.27 0.22
C ARG A 186 -10.18 9.05 0.18
N ASN A 187 -9.76 7.88 0.67
CA ASN A 187 -8.41 7.38 0.50
C ASN A 187 -8.15 7.13 -1.00
N ARG A 188 -7.11 7.77 -1.54
CA ARG A 188 -6.71 7.71 -2.96
C ARG A 188 -5.40 6.98 -3.09
N ALA A 189 -5.37 5.90 -3.84
CA ALA A 189 -4.22 5.03 -3.91
C ALA A 189 -3.60 4.93 -5.30
N ILE A 190 -2.28 4.67 -5.30
CA ILE A 190 -1.57 4.07 -6.42
C ILE A 190 -1.22 2.64 -6.04
N LEU A 191 -1.54 1.71 -6.92
CA LEU A 191 -1.16 0.31 -6.78
C LEU A 191 0.23 0.09 -7.37
N VAL A 192 1.03 -0.73 -6.68
CA VAL A 192 2.43 -0.95 -7.04
C VAL A 192 2.75 -2.44 -7.04
N ARG A 193 3.30 -2.94 -8.15
CA ARG A 193 3.77 -4.31 -8.29
C ARG A 193 5.15 -4.35 -8.95
N VAL A 194 6.01 -5.23 -8.48
CA VAL A 194 7.27 -5.61 -9.13
C VAL A 194 7.17 -7.05 -9.59
N GLU A 195 7.43 -7.30 -10.84
CA GLU A 195 7.46 -8.62 -11.43
C GLU A 195 8.89 -9.08 -11.66
N THR A 196 9.22 -10.24 -11.12
CA THR A 196 10.54 -10.86 -11.27
C THR A 196 10.53 -12.03 -12.24
N ASP A 197 9.36 -12.52 -12.61
CA ASP A 197 9.18 -13.58 -13.60
C ASP A 197 8.14 -13.12 -14.64
N LEU A 198 8.52 -13.12 -15.91
CA LEU A 198 7.66 -12.77 -17.05
C LEU A 198 6.54 -13.80 -17.31
N ARG A 199 6.61 -14.98 -16.67
CA ARG A 199 5.61 -16.04 -16.79
C ARG A 199 4.46 -15.92 -15.79
N LEU A 200 4.60 -15.08 -14.77
CA LEU A 200 3.55 -14.85 -13.78
C LEU A 200 2.58 -13.80 -14.31
N ASP A 201 1.31 -14.09 -14.25
CA ASP A 201 0.22 -13.24 -14.74
C ASP A 201 0.05 -12.00 -13.84
N GLY A 202 0.84 -10.97 -14.12
CA GLY A 202 0.85 -9.71 -13.37
C GLY A 202 -0.44 -8.93 -13.48
N GLU A 203 -1.14 -9.03 -14.60
CA GLU A 203 -2.40 -8.32 -14.83
C GLU A 203 -3.49 -8.84 -13.91
N ASN A 204 -3.57 -10.15 -13.71
CA ASN A 204 -4.57 -10.77 -12.83
C ASN A 204 -4.34 -10.40 -11.36
N SER A 205 -3.09 -10.39 -10.90
CA SER A 205 -2.77 -9.98 -9.53
C SER A 205 -3.10 -8.51 -9.28
N MET A 206 -2.85 -7.64 -10.27
CA MET A 206 -3.21 -6.21 -10.18
C MET A 206 -4.72 -5.98 -10.24
N ALA A 207 -5.45 -6.79 -11.01
CA ALA A 207 -6.92 -6.77 -11.02
C ALA A 207 -7.48 -7.15 -9.65
N GLU A 208 -6.96 -8.22 -9.04
CA GLU A 208 -7.35 -8.64 -7.70
C GLU A 208 -7.00 -7.59 -6.63
N LEU A 209 -5.80 -6.98 -6.70
CA LEU A 209 -5.41 -5.89 -5.78
C LEU A 209 -6.34 -4.67 -5.91
N ARG A 210 -6.80 -4.37 -7.12
CA ARG A 210 -7.77 -3.30 -7.37
C ARG A 210 -9.12 -3.61 -6.72
N GLU A 211 -9.59 -4.85 -6.80
CA GLU A 211 -10.83 -5.28 -6.14
C GLU A 211 -10.69 -5.27 -4.61
N LEU A 212 -9.52 -5.64 -4.07
CA LEU A 212 -9.23 -5.50 -2.64
C LEU A 212 -9.28 -4.03 -2.19
N ALA A 213 -8.64 -3.13 -2.94
CA ALA A 213 -8.68 -1.69 -2.65
C ALA A 213 -10.13 -1.16 -2.65
N ARG A 214 -10.91 -1.50 -3.69
CA ARG A 214 -12.33 -1.16 -3.79
C ARG A 214 -13.15 -1.69 -2.59
N SER A 215 -12.89 -2.93 -2.19
CA SER A 215 -13.57 -3.57 -1.05
C SER A 215 -13.27 -2.89 0.29
N SER A 216 -12.11 -2.25 0.42
CA SER A 216 -11.73 -1.46 1.60
C SER A 216 -12.20 0.00 1.55
N GLY A 217 -12.87 0.43 0.47
CA GLY A 217 -13.31 1.81 0.28
C GLY A 217 -12.20 2.76 -0.17
N VAL A 218 -11.11 2.23 -0.73
CA VAL A 218 -10.01 2.99 -1.31
C VAL A 218 -10.23 3.17 -2.81
N GLU A 219 -10.10 4.39 -3.30
CA GLU A 219 -10.20 4.74 -4.71
C GLU A 219 -8.83 4.62 -5.38
N VAL A 220 -8.75 3.82 -6.44
CA VAL A 220 -7.49 3.59 -7.17
C VAL A 220 -7.39 4.57 -8.34
N PHE A 221 -6.38 5.43 -8.30
CA PHE A 221 -6.14 6.46 -9.31
C PHE A 221 -5.14 6.03 -10.38
N ASP A 222 -4.19 5.18 -10.01
CA ASP A 222 -3.17 4.71 -10.93
C ASP A 222 -2.63 3.35 -10.50
N SER A 223 -1.96 2.65 -11.40
CA SER A 223 -1.31 1.38 -11.12
C SER A 223 0.01 1.27 -11.88
N ILE A 224 1.06 0.85 -11.19
CA ILE A 224 2.41 0.73 -11.74
C ILE A 224 2.88 -0.71 -11.59
N VAL A 225 3.25 -1.31 -12.71
CA VAL A 225 3.95 -2.60 -12.77
C VAL A 225 5.36 -2.34 -13.25
N GLN A 226 6.35 -2.87 -12.55
CA GLN A 226 7.75 -2.79 -12.94
C GLN A 226 8.35 -4.20 -13.07
N HIS A 227 8.94 -4.50 -14.22
CA HIS A 227 9.70 -5.73 -14.42
C HIS A 227 11.13 -5.55 -13.95
N ARG A 228 11.66 -6.48 -13.16
CA ARG A 228 13.03 -6.50 -12.67
C ARG A 228 13.50 -7.95 -12.47
N ASP A 229 14.79 -8.19 -12.59
CA ASP A 229 15.37 -9.50 -12.30
C ASP A 229 15.25 -9.89 -10.83
N ARG A 230 15.21 -8.89 -9.94
CA ARG A 230 15.02 -9.07 -8.48
C ARG A 230 14.41 -7.85 -7.82
N ILE A 231 13.65 -8.09 -6.75
CA ILE A 231 13.08 -7.04 -5.91
C ILE A 231 14.19 -6.28 -5.18
N ASP A 232 14.12 -4.94 -5.17
CA ASP A 232 15.06 -4.12 -4.42
C ASP A 232 14.88 -4.33 -2.90
N PRO A 233 15.95 -4.63 -2.15
CA PRO A 233 15.85 -4.95 -0.73
C PRO A 233 15.42 -3.77 0.15
N LYS A 234 15.56 -2.52 -0.32
CA LYS A 234 15.22 -1.31 0.44
C LYS A 234 13.88 -0.71 0.00
N TYR A 235 13.68 -0.56 -1.30
CA TYR A 235 12.58 0.24 -1.86
C TYR A 235 11.60 -0.58 -2.70
N VAL A 236 11.83 -1.86 -2.88
CA VAL A 236 11.06 -2.77 -3.74
C VAL A 236 11.25 -2.45 -5.22
N LEU A 237 10.93 -1.22 -5.65
CA LEU A 237 11.07 -0.71 -7.01
C LEU A 237 12.49 -0.26 -7.38
N GLY A 238 13.29 0.16 -6.43
CA GLY A 238 14.51 0.96 -6.62
C GLY A 238 14.24 2.46 -6.50
N ARG A 239 15.27 3.20 -6.06
CA ARG A 239 15.15 4.61 -5.65
C ARG A 239 14.58 5.52 -6.74
N GLY A 240 15.12 5.44 -7.97
CA GLY A 240 14.68 6.32 -9.06
C GLY A 240 13.19 6.13 -9.42
N LYS A 241 12.72 4.88 -9.55
CA LYS A 241 11.31 4.61 -9.83
C LYS A 241 10.40 4.99 -8.68
N LEU A 242 10.87 4.85 -7.43
CA LEU A 242 10.14 5.31 -6.26
C LEU A 242 9.99 6.84 -6.26
N SER A 243 11.03 7.58 -6.66
CA SER A 243 10.95 9.04 -6.84
C SER A 243 9.87 9.42 -7.84
N ASP A 244 9.87 8.79 -9.03
CA ASP A 244 8.85 9.04 -10.07
C ASP A 244 7.45 8.75 -9.55
N LEU A 245 7.30 7.65 -8.80
CA LEU A 245 6.02 7.24 -8.20
C LEU A 245 5.50 8.26 -7.19
N VAL A 246 6.38 8.76 -6.31
CA VAL A 246 6.00 9.77 -5.30
C VAL A 246 5.60 11.08 -5.97
N ILE A 247 6.35 11.52 -6.96
CA ILE A 247 6.02 12.70 -7.74
C ILE A 247 4.66 12.51 -8.43
N ARG A 248 4.43 11.35 -9.06
CA ARG A 248 3.14 11.02 -9.68
C ARG A 248 1.99 11.04 -8.67
N ALA A 249 2.19 10.48 -7.47
CA ALA A 249 1.21 10.49 -6.39
C ALA A 249 0.83 11.92 -5.97
N LEU A 250 1.82 12.80 -5.83
CA LEU A 250 1.60 14.20 -5.50
C LEU A 250 0.75 14.92 -6.55
N GLN A 251 0.96 14.62 -7.84
CA GLN A 251 0.18 15.24 -8.93
C GLN A 251 -1.28 14.82 -8.94
N ILE A 252 -1.53 13.50 -8.91
CA ILE A 252 -2.90 12.99 -8.98
C ILE A 252 -3.63 13.12 -7.65
N GLY A 253 -2.94 13.61 -6.60
CA GLY A 253 -3.49 13.77 -5.26
C GLY A 253 -3.72 12.43 -4.55
N ALA A 254 -2.94 11.41 -4.89
CA ALA A 254 -2.94 10.15 -4.15
C ALA A 254 -2.27 10.36 -2.78
N ASN A 255 -2.79 9.69 -1.75
CA ASN A 255 -2.29 9.77 -0.38
C ASN A 255 -1.82 8.41 0.16
N ILE A 256 -2.00 7.34 -0.63
CA ILE A 256 -1.65 5.97 -0.24
C ILE A 256 -0.90 5.29 -1.39
N LEU A 257 0.17 4.56 -1.04
CA LEU A 257 0.82 3.57 -1.91
C LEU A 257 0.46 2.18 -1.41
N ILE A 258 -0.08 1.33 -2.29
CA ILE A 258 -0.46 -0.05 -1.97
C ILE A 258 0.43 -0.99 -2.78
N PHE A 259 1.27 -1.74 -2.08
CA PHE A 259 2.14 -2.73 -2.69
C PHE A 259 1.47 -4.10 -2.73
N ASP A 260 1.53 -4.77 -3.89
CA ASP A 260 0.99 -6.13 -4.06
C ASP A 260 1.82 -7.19 -3.31
N HIS A 261 3.08 -6.92 -3.06
CA HIS A 261 3.96 -7.77 -2.27
C HIS A 261 3.82 -7.49 -0.78
N GLU A 262 3.99 -8.51 0.05
CA GLU A 262 4.19 -8.30 1.47
C GLU A 262 5.52 -7.58 1.70
N LEU A 263 5.47 -6.45 2.41
CA LEU A 263 6.64 -5.63 2.69
C LEU A 263 7.29 -6.03 4.02
N THR A 264 8.59 -6.17 4.00
CA THR A 264 9.36 -6.30 5.24
C THR A 264 9.30 -5.01 6.07
N PRO A 265 9.43 -5.08 7.40
CA PRO A 265 9.47 -3.88 8.25
C PRO A 265 10.54 -2.87 7.83
N ALA A 266 11.68 -3.34 7.31
CA ALA A 266 12.76 -2.50 6.80
C ALA A 266 12.36 -1.75 5.51
N GLN A 267 11.71 -2.43 4.58
CA GLN A 267 11.21 -1.83 3.34
C GLN A 267 10.15 -0.75 3.62
N ILE A 268 9.15 -1.07 4.46
CA ILE A 268 8.12 -0.09 4.86
C ILE A 268 8.78 1.16 5.43
N ARG A 269 9.78 0.99 6.30
CA ARG A 269 10.51 2.11 6.89
C ARG A 269 11.26 2.92 5.82
N CYS A 270 12.06 2.24 4.97
CA CYS A 270 12.84 2.94 3.94
C CYS A 270 11.93 3.74 2.99
N ILE A 271 10.79 3.17 2.60
CA ILE A 271 9.82 3.85 1.74
C ILE A 271 9.13 4.99 2.49
N ALA A 272 8.70 4.78 3.74
CA ALA A 272 8.04 5.82 4.55
C ALA A 272 8.98 6.97 4.95
N ASP A 273 10.29 6.70 5.08
CA ASP A 273 11.31 7.76 5.30
C ASP A 273 11.56 8.56 4.01
N PHE A 274 11.22 7.98 2.85
CA PHE A 274 11.40 8.61 1.55
C PHE A 274 10.18 9.44 1.12
N THR A 275 8.99 9.18 1.63
CA THR A 275 7.73 9.85 1.24
C THR A 275 6.83 10.12 2.44
N GLU A 276 6.02 11.18 2.35
CA GLU A 276 4.95 11.45 3.32
C GLU A 276 3.66 10.64 3.06
N LEU A 277 3.61 9.84 1.99
CA LEU A 277 2.47 9.02 1.65
C LEU A 277 2.32 7.85 2.64
N ARG A 278 1.09 7.46 2.89
CA ARG A 278 0.82 6.23 3.65
C ARG A 278 1.21 5.02 2.80
N VAL A 279 2.10 4.19 3.33
CA VAL A 279 2.56 2.96 2.66
C VAL A 279 1.91 1.77 3.32
N ILE A 280 1.19 0.98 2.56
CA ILE A 280 0.58 -0.27 2.99
C ILE A 280 0.89 -1.36 1.97
N ASP A 281 0.81 -2.60 2.40
CA ASP A 281 0.94 -3.75 1.52
C ASP A 281 -0.39 -4.53 1.41
N ARG A 282 -0.40 -5.55 0.57
CA ARG A 282 -1.55 -6.44 0.37
C ARG A 282 -2.05 -7.03 1.69
N THR A 283 -1.14 -7.45 2.56
CA THR A 283 -1.47 -8.02 3.88
C THR A 283 -2.24 -7.04 4.74
N GLN A 284 -1.76 -5.80 4.85
CA GLN A 284 -2.46 -4.78 5.62
C GLN A 284 -3.81 -4.42 5.01
N LEU A 285 -3.91 -4.36 3.68
CA LEU A 285 -5.17 -4.09 3.00
C LEU A 285 -6.22 -5.17 3.31
N ILE A 286 -5.84 -6.44 3.27
CA ILE A 286 -6.70 -7.56 3.64
C ILE A 286 -7.13 -7.46 5.10
N LEU A 287 -6.20 -7.18 6.03
CA LEU A 287 -6.51 -6.99 7.45
C LEU A 287 -7.49 -5.83 7.69
N ASP A 288 -7.35 -4.73 6.94
CA ASP A 288 -8.26 -3.59 7.03
C ASP A 288 -9.67 -3.96 6.53
N ILE A 289 -9.80 -4.75 5.45
CA ILE A 289 -11.10 -5.27 4.97
C ILE A 289 -11.75 -6.16 6.03
N PHE A 290 -10.97 -7.09 6.61
CA PHE A 290 -11.49 -7.99 7.64
C PHE A 290 -11.93 -7.23 8.89
N SER A 291 -11.23 -6.16 9.27
CA SER A 291 -11.61 -5.34 10.42
C SER A 291 -12.94 -4.62 10.23
N GLN A 292 -13.26 -4.23 8.99
CA GLN A 292 -14.55 -3.63 8.64
C GLN A 292 -15.70 -4.66 8.59
N ARG A 293 -15.38 -5.93 8.27
CA ARG A 293 -16.36 -7.01 8.06
C ARG A 293 -16.61 -7.89 9.28
N ALA A 294 -15.76 -7.84 10.29
CA ALA A 294 -15.93 -8.61 11.53
C ALA A 294 -17.09 -8.03 12.36
N HIS A 295 -18.20 -8.75 12.41
CA HIS A 295 -19.36 -8.38 13.21
C HIS A 295 -19.43 -9.17 14.51
N SER A 296 -19.07 -10.46 14.48
CA SER A 296 -19.07 -11.30 15.68
C SER A 296 -17.96 -10.89 16.65
N ARG A 297 -18.18 -11.17 17.94
CA ARG A 297 -17.16 -10.95 18.97
C ARG A 297 -15.90 -11.75 18.69
N GLU A 298 -16.05 -13.00 18.25
CA GLU A 298 -14.92 -13.88 17.91
C GLU A 298 -14.13 -13.33 16.72
N GLY A 299 -14.81 -12.98 15.62
CA GLY A 299 -14.19 -12.40 14.43
C GLY A 299 -13.42 -11.11 14.76
N LYS A 300 -14.00 -10.21 15.57
CA LYS A 300 -13.31 -8.98 16.01
C LYS A 300 -12.03 -9.27 16.78
N ILE A 301 -12.06 -10.24 17.72
CA ILE A 301 -10.87 -10.64 18.49
C ILE A 301 -9.80 -11.22 17.57
N GLN A 302 -10.19 -12.09 16.62
CA GLN A 302 -9.27 -12.73 15.69
C GLN A 302 -8.59 -11.70 14.78
N VAL A 303 -9.36 -10.78 14.22
CA VAL A 303 -8.83 -9.73 13.33
C VAL A 303 -7.92 -8.76 14.09
N GLU A 304 -8.33 -8.30 15.29
CA GLU A 304 -7.49 -7.43 16.12
C GLU A 304 -6.18 -8.13 16.49
N LEU A 305 -6.23 -9.41 16.83
CA LEU A 305 -5.04 -10.21 17.13
C LEU A 305 -4.11 -10.31 15.92
N ALA A 306 -4.64 -10.58 14.72
CA ALA A 306 -3.85 -10.65 13.50
C ALA A 306 -3.22 -9.28 13.17
N GLN A 307 -3.98 -8.18 13.26
CA GLN A 307 -3.47 -6.82 13.06
C GLN A 307 -2.34 -6.48 14.02
N LEU A 308 -2.49 -6.79 15.30
CA LEU A 308 -1.45 -6.52 16.31
C LEU A 308 -0.19 -7.36 16.07
N LYS A 309 -0.33 -8.64 15.73
CA LYS A 309 0.81 -9.51 15.38
C LYS A 309 1.54 -9.03 14.13
N TYR A 310 0.81 -8.59 13.12
CA TYR A 310 1.36 -8.01 11.90
C TYR A 310 2.07 -6.67 12.15
N LEU A 311 1.51 -5.80 13.00
CA LEU A 311 2.08 -4.48 13.30
C LEU A 311 3.27 -4.54 14.26
N LEU A 312 3.32 -5.54 15.15
CA LEU A 312 4.33 -5.64 16.20
C LEU A 312 5.79 -5.55 15.69
N PRO A 313 6.23 -6.34 14.67
CA PRO A 313 7.58 -6.22 14.13
C PRO A 313 7.82 -4.86 13.43
N ARG A 314 6.78 -4.22 12.93
CA ARG A 314 6.81 -2.93 12.24
C ARG A 314 6.92 -1.74 13.19
N LEU A 315 6.44 -1.86 14.44
CA LEU A 315 6.62 -0.87 15.49
C LEU A 315 8.09 -0.76 15.93
N ILE A 316 8.83 -1.85 15.92
CA ILE A 316 10.24 -1.88 16.37
C ILE A 316 11.12 -1.01 15.47
N THR A 317 10.79 -0.85 14.20
CA THR A 317 11.61 -0.15 13.22
C THR A 317 11.46 1.37 13.23
N LYS A 318 10.34 1.89 13.73
CA LYS A 318 10.00 3.33 13.61
C LYS A 318 10.80 4.29 14.51
N ASN A 319 11.54 3.81 15.51
CA ASN A 319 12.15 4.67 16.54
C ASN A 319 13.63 4.41 16.90
N THR A 320 14.34 3.51 16.21
CA THR A 320 15.78 3.28 16.47
C THR A 320 16.66 4.49 16.14
N ALA A 321 16.23 5.34 15.22
CA ALA A 321 16.94 6.58 14.90
C ALA A 321 16.73 7.66 15.98
N MET A 322 15.52 7.74 16.56
CA MET A 322 15.16 8.73 17.57
C MET A 322 15.72 8.40 18.96
N SER A 323 15.89 7.10 19.30
CA SER A 323 16.51 6.67 20.55
C SER A 323 18.03 6.90 20.60
N ARG A 324 18.70 6.94 19.42
CA ARG A 324 20.13 7.31 19.34
C ARG A 324 20.39 8.81 19.53
N LEU A 325 19.41 9.66 19.25
CA LEU A 325 19.52 11.12 19.43
C LEU A 325 19.20 11.58 20.87
N THR A 326 18.48 10.78 21.65
CA THR A 326 18.14 11.09 23.05
C THR A 326 19.09 10.44 24.08
N GLY A 327 20.05 9.64 23.65
CA GLY A 327 21.10 9.03 24.49
C GLY A 327 22.27 9.96 24.77
N GLY A 328 22.03 11.20 25.23
CA GLY A 328 23.07 12.07 25.80
C GLY A 328 23.56 11.53 27.14
N ILE A 329 24.88 11.54 27.36
CA ILE A 329 25.57 11.23 28.62
C ILE A 329 24.94 12.11 29.72
N GLY A 330 24.09 11.53 30.59
CA GLY A 330 23.49 12.28 31.72
C GLY A 330 22.03 11.93 32.04
N GLY A 331 21.39 11.01 31.31
CA GLY A 331 20.02 10.56 31.61
C GLY A 331 19.97 9.68 32.85
N ARG A 332 19.32 10.14 33.92
CA ARG A 332 19.06 9.38 35.15
C ARG A 332 18.12 8.19 34.87
N GLY A 333 18.57 6.98 35.16
CA GLY A 333 17.77 5.77 35.41
C GLY A 333 17.31 5.00 34.17
N PRO A 334 16.96 3.72 34.31
CA PRO A 334 16.40 2.89 33.26
C PRO A 334 14.92 3.22 33.05
N GLY A 335 14.65 4.36 32.42
CA GLY A 335 13.30 4.71 31.93
C GLY A 335 13.05 3.97 30.61
N GLU A 336 11.99 3.16 30.57
CA GLU A 336 11.49 2.57 29.33
C GLU A 336 11.29 3.69 28.29
N THR A 337 11.81 3.52 27.07
CA THR A 337 11.55 4.45 25.98
C THR A 337 10.05 4.41 25.62
N LYS A 338 9.52 5.51 25.08
CA LYS A 338 8.11 5.57 24.62
C LYS A 338 7.76 4.41 23.69
N LEU A 339 8.74 3.89 22.97
CA LEU A 339 8.63 2.72 22.09
C LEU A 339 8.45 1.42 22.88
N GLU A 340 9.27 1.21 23.91
CA GLU A 340 9.20 0.02 24.76
C GLU A 340 7.86 -0.06 25.49
N ILE A 341 7.36 1.09 25.98
CA ILE A 341 6.03 1.20 26.58
C ILE A 341 4.94 0.83 25.56
N ASN A 342 5.01 1.33 24.34
CA ASN A 342 4.04 1.01 23.29
C ASN A 342 4.10 -0.48 22.91
N ARG A 343 5.30 -1.03 22.76
CA ARG A 343 5.53 -2.45 22.50
C ARG A 343 4.96 -3.34 23.60
N ARG A 344 5.22 -3.00 24.85
CA ARG A 344 4.69 -3.72 26.01
C ARG A 344 3.16 -3.72 26.03
N ARG A 345 2.53 -2.56 25.79
CA ARG A 345 1.07 -2.45 25.68
C ARG A 345 0.50 -3.34 24.57
N VAL A 346 1.17 -3.43 23.43
CA VAL A 346 0.75 -4.31 22.33
C VAL A 346 0.90 -5.78 22.73
N TYR A 347 1.99 -6.18 23.38
CA TYR A 347 2.16 -7.55 23.91
C TYR A 347 1.09 -7.90 24.94
N ASP A 348 0.83 -6.99 25.88
CA ASP A 348 -0.21 -7.21 26.91
C ASP A 348 -1.59 -7.37 26.26
N ARG A 349 -1.88 -6.59 25.22
CA ARG A 349 -3.14 -6.69 24.46
C ARG A 349 -3.23 -8.00 23.69
N ILE A 350 -2.16 -8.46 23.03
CA ILE A 350 -2.09 -9.75 22.35
C ILE A 350 -2.38 -10.88 23.36
N ASN A 351 -1.69 -10.90 24.50
CA ASN A 351 -1.88 -11.90 25.53
C ASN A 351 -3.32 -11.92 26.09
N HIS A 352 -3.92 -10.74 26.24
CA HIS A 352 -5.30 -10.61 26.67
C HIS A 352 -6.27 -11.20 25.64
N LEU A 353 -6.12 -10.83 24.36
CA LEU A 353 -6.96 -11.33 23.28
C LEU A 353 -6.82 -12.84 23.07
N GLU A 354 -5.62 -13.41 23.22
CA GLU A 354 -5.40 -14.86 23.14
C GLU A 354 -6.12 -15.61 24.27
N LYS A 355 -6.14 -15.07 25.49
CA LYS A 355 -6.91 -15.64 26.62
C LYS A 355 -8.41 -15.57 26.37
N GLU A 356 -8.89 -14.41 25.86
CA GLU A 356 -10.30 -14.21 25.54
C GLU A 356 -10.75 -15.17 24.44
N LEU A 357 -9.95 -15.35 23.38
CA LEU A 357 -10.21 -16.29 22.30
C LEU A 357 -10.32 -17.74 22.79
N LYS A 358 -9.42 -18.16 23.71
CA LYS A 358 -9.49 -19.49 24.34
C LYS A 358 -10.82 -19.71 25.09
N THR A 359 -11.34 -18.68 25.75
CA THR A 359 -12.61 -18.75 26.47
C THR A 359 -13.79 -18.87 25.50
N VAL A 360 -13.80 -18.10 24.42
CA VAL A 360 -14.83 -18.17 23.38
C VAL A 360 -14.85 -19.56 22.72
N ARG A 361 -13.66 -20.13 22.42
CA ARG A 361 -13.51 -21.47 21.85
C ARG A 361 -14.11 -22.56 22.77
N LYS A 362 -13.89 -22.50 24.09
CA LYS A 362 -14.49 -23.46 25.04
C LYS A 362 -16.02 -23.44 25.00
N GLY A 363 -16.62 -22.26 24.98
CA GLY A 363 -18.07 -22.10 24.85
C GLY A 363 -18.63 -22.64 23.53
N ARG A 364 -17.86 -22.51 22.42
CA ARG A 364 -18.21 -23.04 21.11
C ARG A 364 -18.19 -24.57 21.09
N ASN A 365 -17.14 -25.21 21.65
CA ASN A 365 -17.04 -26.65 21.71
C ASN A 365 -18.21 -27.29 22.49
N GLN A 366 -18.68 -26.68 23.57
CA GLN A 366 -19.86 -27.13 24.30
C GLN A 366 -21.18 -27.07 23.48
N ARG A 367 -21.33 -26.03 22.65
CA ARG A 367 -22.50 -25.93 21.74
C ARG A 367 -22.39 -26.94 20.59
N ARG A 368 -21.18 -27.23 20.14
CA ARG A 368 -20.81 -28.22 19.12
C ARG A 368 -21.21 -29.64 19.57
N GLU A 369 -20.86 -30.05 20.77
CA GLU A 369 -21.25 -31.35 21.32
C GLU A 369 -22.78 -31.52 21.39
N LYS A 370 -23.51 -30.43 21.70
CA LYS A 370 -24.98 -30.47 21.70
C LYS A 370 -25.57 -30.62 20.28
N ARG A 371 -24.90 -30.11 19.24
CA ARG A 371 -25.33 -30.27 17.81
C ARG A 371 -25.07 -31.70 17.32
N LYS A 372 -23.93 -32.29 17.62
CA LYS A 372 -23.61 -33.69 17.24
C LYS A 372 -24.64 -34.70 17.73
N ARG A 373 -25.34 -34.39 18.82
CA ARG A 373 -26.43 -35.22 19.31
C ARG A 373 -27.70 -35.21 18.44
N LYS A 374 -27.81 -34.28 17.47
CA LYS A 374 -29.00 -34.15 16.57
C LYS A 374 -28.83 -34.86 15.24
N ALA A 375 -27.69 -35.50 14.96
CA ALA A 375 -27.41 -36.34 13.78
C ALA A 375 -27.75 -35.71 12.40
N LEU A 376 -27.77 -34.38 12.28
CA LEU A 376 -27.96 -33.73 10.98
C LEU A 376 -26.61 -33.58 10.24
N PRO A 377 -26.50 -34.01 8.99
CA PRO A 377 -25.29 -33.85 8.20
C PRO A 377 -24.98 -32.36 7.98
N VAL A 378 -23.68 -32.04 7.89
CA VAL A 378 -23.16 -30.69 7.76
C VAL A 378 -22.49 -30.52 6.39
N ILE A 379 -22.93 -29.53 5.63
CA ILE A 379 -22.35 -29.14 4.35
C ILE A 379 -21.66 -27.79 4.51
N SER A 380 -20.39 -27.71 4.17
CA SER A 380 -19.66 -26.44 4.21
C SER A 380 -19.33 -25.94 2.80
N ILE A 381 -19.76 -24.71 2.49
CA ILE A 381 -19.45 -24.07 1.21
C ILE A 381 -18.05 -23.46 1.32
N VAL A 382 -17.15 -23.90 0.44
CA VAL A 382 -15.79 -23.38 0.31
C VAL A 382 -15.58 -22.82 -1.09
N GLY A 383 -14.60 -21.97 -1.27
CA GLY A 383 -14.29 -21.41 -2.60
C GLY A 383 -13.66 -20.04 -2.50
N TYR A 384 -13.15 -19.58 -3.63
CA TYR A 384 -12.47 -18.29 -3.74
C TYR A 384 -13.40 -17.12 -3.38
N THR A 385 -12.82 -15.95 -3.04
CA THR A 385 -13.60 -14.72 -2.84
C THR A 385 -14.39 -14.38 -4.09
N ASN A 386 -15.62 -13.88 -3.92
CA ASN A 386 -16.54 -13.51 -5.00
C ASN A 386 -16.98 -14.68 -5.94
N ALA A 387 -16.79 -15.94 -5.54
CA ALA A 387 -17.30 -17.09 -6.30
C ALA A 387 -18.85 -17.27 -6.22
N GLY A 388 -19.52 -16.47 -5.39
CA GLY A 388 -20.98 -16.52 -5.22
C GLY A 388 -21.47 -17.45 -4.09
N LYS A 389 -20.61 -17.79 -3.13
CA LYS A 389 -20.93 -18.68 -1.98
C LYS A 389 -22.15 -18.23 -1.17
N SER A 390 -22.16 -16.99 -0.73
CA SER A 390 -23.23 -16.41 0.10
C SER A 390 -24.54 -16.26 -0.70
N THR A 391 -24.43 -15.98 -1.99
CA THR A 391 -25.60 -15.94 -2.90
C THR A 391 -26.20 -17.33 -3.02
N LEU A 392 -25.37 -18.35 -3.22
CA LEU A 392 -25.82 -19.74 -3.30
C LEU A 392 -26.49 -20.19 -2.00
N LEU A 393 -25.87 -19.89 -0.82
CA LEU A 393 -26.48 -20.19 0.48
C LEU A 393 -27.88 -19.58 0.60
N ASN A 394 -28.03 -18.28 0.27
CA ASN A 394 -29.31 -17.59 0.36
C ASN A 394 -30.39 -18.24 -0.49
N MET A 395 -30.03 -18.57 -1.74
CA MET A 395 -30.97 -19.15 -2.70
C MET A 395 -31.34 -20.58 -2.36
N LEU A 396 -30.43 -21.36 -1.75
CA LEU A 396 -30.72 -22.73 -1.31
C LEU A 396 -31.57 -22.80 -0.03
N THR A 397 -31.56 -21.74 0.79
CA THR A 397 -32.18 -21.80 2.14
C THR A 397 -33.25 -20.74 2.39
N ASP A 398 -33.65 -19.97 1.37
CA ASP A 398 -34.56 -18.82 1.47
C ASP A 398 -34.15 -17.82 2.57
N SER A 399 -32.85 -17.74 2.85
CA SER A 399 -32.29 -16.88 3.88
C SER A 399 -31.84 -15.54 3.30
N SER A 400 -31.95 -14.45 4.10
CA SER A 400 -31.53 -13.10 3.70
C SER A 400 -30.14 -12.77 4.24
N VAL A 401 -29.10 -13.49 3.80
CA VAL A 401 -27.71 -13.13 4.09
C VAL A 401 -27.29 -11.97 3.19
N LEU A 402 -26.62 -10.97 3.74
CA LEU A 402 -26.14 -9.83 2.98
C LEU A 402 -25.15 -10.30 1.91
N THR A 403 -25.54 -10.17 0.65
CA THR A 403 -24.68 -10.47 -0.51
C THR A 403 -24.21 -9.14 -1.09
N GLU A 404 -22.90 -8.94 -1.16
CA GLU A 404 -22.29 -7.79 -1.81
C GLU A 404 -21.31 -8.28 -2.89
N ASP A 405 -21.25 -7.59 -4.01
CA ASP A 405 -20.25 -7.83 -5.07
C ASP A 405 -18.90 -7.22 -4.64
N LYS A 406 -18.35 -7.73 -3.53
CA LYS A 406 -17.07 -7.31 -2.94
C LYS A 406 -16.35 -8.52 -2.37
N LEU A 407 -15.02 -8.46 -2.40
CA LEU A 407 -14.20 -9.50 -1.78
C LEU A 407 -14.46 -9.57 -0.26
N PHE A 408 -14.46 -10.78 0.29
CA PHE A 408 -14.71 -11.06 1.72
C PHE A 408 -16.06 -10.53 2.24
N ALA A 409 -17.13 -10.68 1.47
CA ALA A 409 -18.47 -10.29 1.90
C ALA A 409 -18.91 -11.01 3.18
N THR A 410 -18.50 -12.27 3.37
CA THR A 410 -18.76 -13.09 4.55
C THR A 410 -17.46 -13.34 5.31
N LEU A 411 -17.40 -12.92 6.57
CA LEU A 411 -16.30 -13.22 7.50
C LEU A 411 -16.75 -14.14 8.64
N ASP A 412 -17.94 -13.93 9.13
CA ASP A 412 -18.54 -14.74 10.18
C ASP A 412 -19.33 -15.90 9.54
N PRO A 413 -19.04 -17.17 9.86
CA PRO A 413 -19.76 -18.30 9.31
C PRO A 413 -21.25 -18.22 9.62
N LYS A 414 -22.08 -18.41 8.61
CA LYS A 414 -23.54 -18.45 8.77
C LYS A 414 -24.05 -19.83 8.43
N SER A 415 -24.81 -20.43 9.33
CA SER A 415 -25.39 -21.75 9.14
C SER A 415 -26.89 -21.63 8.99
N SER A 416 -27.45 -22.33 8.01
CA SER A 416 -28.88 -22.43 7.74
C SER A 416 -29.29 -23.89 7.57
N ARG A 417 -30.58 -24.19 7.70
CA ARG A 417 -31.10 -25.51 7.37
C ARG A 417 -31.43 -25.59 5.89
N LEU A 418 -30.98 -26.68 5.26
CA LEU A 418 -31.33 -27.04 3.90
C LEU A 418 -32.22 -28.29 3.95
N ARG A 419 -33.35 -28.23 3.25
CA ARG A 419 -34.25 -29.37 3.04
C ARG A 419 -34.13 -29.84 1.61
N PHE A 420 -33.82 -31.12 1.45
CA PHE A 420 -33.71 -31.77 0.14
C PHE A 420 -35.07 -32.22 -0.36
N PRO A 421 -35.19 -32.47 -1.68
CA PRO A 421 -36.44 -32.91 -2.32
C PRO A 421 -37.03 -34.23 -1.73
N ARG A 422 -36.18 -35.11 -1.17
CA ARG A 422 -36.58 -36.37 -0.53
C ARG A 422 -36.77 -36.30 0.96
N ASP A 423 -37.08 -35.09 1.49
CA ASP A 423 -37.31 -34.82 2.91
C ASP A 423 -36.08 -35.01 3.84
N THR A 424 -34.90 -35.18 3.29
CA THR A 424 -33.66 -35.18 4.07
C THR A 424 -33.32 -33.74 4.48
N GLU A 425 -32.88 -33.52 5.73
CA GLU A 425 -32.44 -32.22 6.22
C GLU A 425 -30.92 -32.21 6.45
N ALA A 426 -30.26 -31.12 6.09
CA ALA A 426 -28.86 -30.86 6.38
C ALA A 426 -28.65 -29.45 6.95
N ILE A 427 -27.51 -29.22 7.58
CA ILE A 427 -27.04 -27.89 7.94
C ILE A 427 -26.05 -27.47 6.86
N ILE A 428 -26.33 -26.35 6.17
CA ILE A 428 -25.39 -25.75 5.22
C ILE A 428 -24.79 -24.50 5.83
N THR A 429 -23.45 -24.37 5.67
CA THR A 429 -22.69 -23.26 6.29
C THR A 429 -21.87 -22.54 5.23
N ASP A 430 -22.02 -21.21 5.14
CA ASP A 430 -21.13 -20.34 4.36
C ASP A 430 -19.84 -20.09 5.13
N THR A 431 -18.72 -20.09 4.44
CA THR A 431 -17.40 -19.86 5.03
C THR A 431 -16.73 -18.61 4.46
N VAL A 432 -15.66 -18.19 5.11
CA VAL A 432 -14.82 -17.10 4.63
C VAL A 432 -14.29 -17.43 3.23
N GLY A 433 -14.39 -16.48 2.31
CA GLY A 433 -13.79 -16.65 0.98
C GLY A 433 -12.28 -16.77 1.03
N PHE A 434 -11.73 -17.73 0.30
CA PHE A 434 -10.28 -17.89 0.18
C PHE A 434 -9.71 -16.89 -0.84
N ILE A 435 -8.44 -16.57 -0.69
CA ILE A 435 -7.67 -15.70 -1.58
C ILE A 435 -6.25 -16.23 -1.69
N ARG A 436 -5.59 -15.96 -2.80
CA ARG A 436 -4.17 -16.29 -2.97
C ARG A 436 -3.31 -15.54 -1.94
N ASN A 437 -2.25 -16.18 -1.48
CA ASN A 437 -1.28 -15.60 -0.55
C ASN A 437 -1.95 -15.03 0.70
N LEU A 438 -2.86 -15.81 1.32
CA LEU A 438 -3.47 -15.42 2.58
C LEU A 438 -2.36 -15.20 3.63
N PRO A 439 -2.33 -14.02 4.29
CA PRO A 439 -1.30 -13.73 5.30
C PRO A 439 -1.26 -14.76 6.40
N LYS A 440 -0.05 -15.20 6.79
CA LYS A 440 0.14 -16.25 7.82
C LYS A 440 -0.51 -15.88 9.15
N GLU A 441 -0.46 -14.61 9.52
CA GLU A 441 -1.08 -14.10 10.75
C GLU A 441 -2.60 -14.21 10.71
N LEU A 442 -3.20 -13.97 9.54
CA LEU A 442 -4.63 -14.16 9.29
C LEU A 442 -4.99 -15.64 9.30
N PHE A 443 -4.26 -16.47 8.57
CA PHE A 443 -4.48 -17.90 8.54
C PHE A 443 -4.45 -18.49 9.96
N ALA A 444 -3.43 -18.12 10.77
CA ALA A 444 -3.32 -18.55 12.15
C ALA A 444 -4.49 -18.04 13.04
N ALA A 445 -4.96 -16.81 12.81
CA ALA A 445 -6.10 -16.26 13.55
C ALA A 445 -7.42 -16.94 13.18
N PHE A 446 -7.65 -17.17 11.88
CA PHE A 446 -8.88 -17.79 11.36
C PHE A 446 -8.87 -19.33 11.39
N ARG A 447 -7.72 -19.96 11.67
CA ARG A 447 -7.62 -21.43 11.73
C ARG A 447 -8.74 -22.05 12.56
N ALA A 448 -9.10 -21.43 13.68
CA ALA A 448 -10.19 -21.94 14.53
C ALA A 448 -11.59 -21.81 13.88
N THR A 449 -11.79 -20.82 13.02
CA THR A 449 -13.03 -20.68 12.25
C THR A 449 -13.04 -21.68 11.10
N LEU A 450 -11.88 -21.89 10.47
CA LEU A 450 -11.71 -22.87 9.40
C LEU A 450 -11.71 -24.32 9.94
N GLU A 451 -11.39 -24.54 11.23
CA GLU A 451 -11.55 -25.82 11.91
C GLU A 451 -13.03 -26.31 11.92
N GLU A 452 -14.01 -25.44 11.69
CA GLU A 452 -15.41 -25.89 11.46
C GLU A 452 -15.56 -26.76 10.21
N LEU A 453 -14.67 -26.59 9.22
CA LEU A 453 -14.65 -27.42 8.02
C LEU A 453 -14.36 -28.90 8.33
N HIS A 454 -13.65 -29.21 9.42
CA HIS A 454 -13.43 -30.59 9.86
C HIS A 454 -14.72 -31.29 10.28
N GLU A 455 -15.79 -30.53 10.60
CA GLU A 455 -17.08 -31.11 10.95
C GLU A 455 -17.98 -31.34 9.76
N ALA A 456 -17.62 -30.78 8.60
CA ALA A 456 -18.39 -30.98 7.39
C ALA A 456 -18.33 -32.46 6.96
N ASP A 457 -19.49 -33.01 6.64
CA ASP A 457 -19.62 -34.32 5.99
C ASP A 457 -19.39 -34.18 4.47
N LEU A 458 -19.65 -32.96 3.93
CA LEU A 458 -19.45 -32.61 2.53
C LEU A 458 -18.90 -31.18 2.41
N LEU A 459 -17.86 -31.01 1.59
CA LEU A 459 -17.36 -29.70 1.13
C LEU A 459 -17.94 -29.37 -0.23
N LEU A 460 -18.65 -28.25 -0.34
CA LEU A 460 -19.17 -27.74 -1.59
C LEU A 460 -18.20 -26.68 -2.13
N HIS A 461 -17.34 -27.06 -3.08
CA HIS A 461 -16.33 -26.17 -3.64
C HIS A 461 -16.91 -25.36 -4.78
N VAL A 462 -17.24 -24.11 -4.54
CA VAL A 462 -17.86 -23.19 -5.51
C VAL A 462 -16.78 -22.37 -6.21
N VAL A 463 -16.80 -22.41 -7.55
CA VAL A 463 -15.86 -21.74 -8.44
C VAL A 463 -16.63 -20.87 -9.43
N ASP A 464 -16.16 -19.64 -9.64
CA ASP A 464 -16.66 -18.74 -10.69
C ASP A 464 -16.08 -19.15 -12.04
N ILE A 465 -16.83 -19.90 -12.84
CA ILE A 465 -16.38 -20.39 -14.16
C ILE A 465 -16.27 -19.26 -15.20
N SER A 466 -16.90 -18.12 -14.97
CA SER A 466 -16.80 -16.96 -15.86
C SER A 466 -15.45 -16.22 -15.71
N ASN A 467 -14.68 -16.52 -14.66
CA ASN A 467 -13.36 -15.95 -14.46
C ASN A 467 -12.31 -16.72 -15.28
N PRO A 468 -11.51 -16.07 -16.13
CA PRO A 468 -10.48 -16.74 -16.94
C PRO A 468 -9.44 -17.50 -16.09
N ASN A 469 -9.25 -17.11 -14.82
CA ASN A 469 -8.28 -17.71 -13.89
C ASN A 469 -8.94 -18.72 -12.93
N PHE A 470 -10.05 -19.32 -13.30
CA PHE A 470 -10.77 -20.25 -12.42
C PHE A 470 -9.91 -21.45 -11.99
N GLU A 471 -8.99 -21.92 -12.83
CA GLU A 471 -8.06 -23.01 -12.53
C GLU A 471 -7.12 -22.63 -11.37
N GLU A 472 -6.52 -21.43 -11.40
CA GLU A 472 -5.70 -20.92 -10.30
C GLU A 472 -6.50 -20.74 -9.00
N HIS A 473 -7.78 -20.36 -9.11
CA HIS A 473 -8.67 -20.27 -7.96
C HIS A 473 -8.96 -21.64 -7.35
N ILE A 474 -9.11 -22.68 -8.18
CA ILE A 474 -9.24 -24.06 -7.70
C ILE A 474 -7.98 -24.47 -6.95
N GLU A 475 -6.80 -24.28 -7.55
CA GLU A 475 -5.51 -24.63 -6.93
C GLU A 475 -5.29 -23.89 -5.61
N ALA A 476 -5.59 -22.61 -5.54
CA ALA A 476 -5.46 -21.83 -4.31
C ALA A 476 -6.34 -22.36 -3.17
N VAL A 477 -7.58 -22.76 -3.48
CA VAL A 477 -8.49 -23.37 -2.50
C VAL A 477 -7.96 -24.74 -2.07
N MET A 478 -7.48 -25.55 -3.03
CA MET A 478 -6.94 -26.87 -2.75
C MET A 478 -5.72 -26.81 -1.82
N THR A 479 -4.80 -25.89 -2.05
CA THR A 479 -3.62 -25.65 -1.20
C THR A 479 -4.04 -25.35 0.24
N ILE A 480 -5.06 -24.48 0.42
CA ILE A 480 -5.56 -24.14 1.76
C ILE A 480 -6.23 -25.36 2.43
N LEU A 481 -6.98 -26.17 1.67
CA LEU A 481 -7.59 -27.39 2.21
C LEU A 481 -6.53 -28.43 2.61
N GLU A 482 -5.43 -28.52 1.87
CA GLU A 482 -4.27 -29.35 2.22
C GLU A 482 -3.59 -28.87 3.52
N GLU A 483 -3.32 -27.56 3.65
CA GLU A 483 -2.77 -26.97 4.88
C GLU A 483 -3.67 -27.17 6.12
N LEU A 484 -4.98 -27.37 5.90
CA LEU A 484 -5.97 -27.66 6.94
C LEU A 484 -6.18 -29.15 7.18
N ASP A 485 -5.48 -30.05 6.46
CA ASP A 485 -5.68 -31.51 6.51
C ASP A 485 -7.12 -31.94 6.19
N LEU A 486 -7.74 -31.32 5.18
CA LEU A 486 -9.12 -31.55 4.76
C LEU A 486 -9.26 -32.31 3.45
N MET A 487 -8.15 -32.79 2.86
CA MET A 487 -8.15 -33.46 1.57
C MET A 487 -8.92 -34.80 1.58
N HIS A 488 -9.06 -35.42 2.75
CA HIS A 488 -9.81 -36.66 2.99
C HIS A 488 -11.33 -36.48 2.99
N LYS A 489 -11.85 -35.25 2.97
CA LYS A 489 -13.28 -34.96 3.00
C LYS A 489 -13.92 -35.14 1.63
N ASN A 490 -15.17 -35.66 1.61
CA ASN A 490 -15.98 -35.67 0.40
C ASN A 490 -16.15 -34.25 -0.13
N ARG A 491 -15.96 -34.07 -1.43
CA ARG A 491 -16.01 -32.76 -2.08
C ARG A 491 -16.76 -32.82 -3.39
N LEU A 492 -17.70 -31.87 -3.59
CA LEU A 492 -18.35 -31.61 -4.85
C LEU A 492 -17.86 -30.28 -5.42
N LEU A 493 -17.41 -30.30 -6.67
CA LEU A 493 -17.01 -29.10 -7.39
C LEU A 493 -18.22 -28.52 -8.12
N VAL A 494 -18.45 -27.21 -7.94
CA VAL A 494 -19.58 -26.48 -8.50
C VAL A 494 -19.08 -25.31 -9.31
N PHE A 495 -19.39 -25.29 -10.59
CA PHE A 495 -19.11 -24.18 -11.50
C PHE A 495 -20.28 -23.21 -11.48
N ASN A 496 -20.13 -22.14 -10.71
CA ASN A 496 -21.13 -21.08 -10.59
C ASN A 496 -20.96 -20.00 -11.66
N LYS A 497 -21.99 -19.20 -11.87
CA LYS A 497 -22.09 -18.13 -12.86
C LYS A 497 -22.05 -18.64 -14.31
N GLU A 498 -22.64 -19.81 -14.57
CA GLU A 498 -22.75 -20.37 -15.92
C GLU A 498 -23.52 -19.46 -16.88
N ASP A 499 -24.39 -18.60 -16.35
CA ASP A 499 -25.14 -17.57 -17.08
C ASP A 499 -24.23 -16.56 -17.78
N ARG A 500 -23.00 -16.38 -17.31
CA ARG A 500 -22.00 -15.47 -17.88
C ARG A 500 -21.11 -16.12 -18.94
N VAL A 501 -21.19 -17.43 -19.10
CA VAL A 501 -20.39 -18.17 -20.10
C VAL A 501 -21.17 -18.29 -21.41
N SER A 502 -20.64 -17.66 -22.46
CA SER A 502 -21.30 -17.66 -23.78
C SER A 502 -21.15 -18.99 -24.52
N ASP A 503 -20.01 -19.66 -24.40
CA ASP A 503 -19.74 -20.94 -25.07
C ASP A 503 -20.19 -22.12 -24.20
N LYS A 504 -21.39 -22.62 -24.49
CA LYS A 504 -21.96 -23.78 -23.78
C LYS A 504 -21.24 -25.09 -24.07
N THR A 505 -20.58 -25.23 -25.22
CA THR A 505 -19.79 -26.42 -25.58
C THR A 505 -18.51 -26.48 -24.72
N LEU A 506 -17.83 -25.37 -24.61
CA LEU A 506 -16.66 -25.23 -23.72
C LEU A 506 -17.05 -25.54 -22.27
N LEU A 507 -18.15 -24.94 -21.80
CA LEU A 507 -18.64 -25.16 -20.42
C LEU A 507 -18.87 -26.67 -20.17
N LYS A 508 -19.55 -27.37 -21.10
CA LYS A 508 -19.79 -28.80 -20.97
C LYS A 508 -18.48 -29.59 -20.90
N THR A 509 -17.53 -29.28 -21.78
CA THR A 509 -16.21 -29.95 -21.80
C THR A 509 -15.47 -29.76 -20.49
N LEU A 510 -15.52 -28.53 -19.91
CA LEU A 510 -14.90 -28.22 -18.61
C LEU A 510 -15.62 -28.95 -17.47
N CYS A 511 -16.95 -29.00 -17.48
CA CYS A 511 -17.71 -29.76 -16.49
C CYS A 511 -17.35 -31.26 -16.51
N ASP A 512 -17.24 -31.85 -17.70
CA ASP A 512 -16.85 -33.25 -17.85
C ASP A 512 -15.40 -33.49 -17.36
N ARG A 513 -14.45 -32.59 -17.71
CA ARG A 513 -13.05 -32.67 -17.32
C ARG A 513 -12.85 -32.58 -15.79
N TYR A 514 -13.54 -31.64 -15.15
CA TYR A 514 -13.40 -31.39 -13.71
C TYR A 514 -14.44 -32.13 -12.86
N ARG A 515 -15.36 -32.89 -13.50
CA ARG A 515 -16.51 -33.52 -12.84
C ARG A 515 -17.30 -32.51 -11.99
N ALA A 516 -17.51 -31.31 -12.56
CA ALA A 516 -18.15 -30.20 -11.88
C ALA A 516 -19.61 -30.05 -12.31
N THR A 517 -20.46 -29.64 -11.39
CA THR A 517 -21.88 -29.34 -11.66
C THR A 517 -22.02 -27.85 -12.00
N PRO A 518 -22.48 -27.49 -13.21
CA PRO A 518 -22.71 -26.10 -13.57
C PRO A 518 -24.00 -25.58 -12.94
N ILE A 519 -23.95 -24.35 -12.41
CA ILE A 519 -25.11 -23.65 -11.85
C ILE A 519 -25.02 -22.14 -12.10
N SER A 520 -26.14 -21.47 -11.99
CA SER A 520 -26.19 -20.03 -11.70
C SER A 520 -26.83 -19.81 -10.34
N ALA A 521 -26.07 -19.29 -9.37
CA ALA A 521 -26.61 -18.97 -8.04
C ALA A 521 -27.77 -17.96 -8.06
N LEU A 522 -28.01 -17.30 -9.19
CA LEU A 522 -29.13 -16.39 -9.43
C LEU A 522 -30.34 -17.07 -10.06
N ASN A 523 -30.19 -18.30 -10.58
CA ASN A 523 -31.28 -19.06 -11.22
C ASN A 523 -31.50 -20.41 -10.53
N PRO A 524 -32.56 -20.54 -9.69
CA PRO A 524 -32.86 -21.78 -8.97
C PRO A 524 -33.15 -22.97 -9.88
N GLU A 525 -33.56 -22.78 -11.14
CA GLU A 525 -33.81 -23.86 -12.11
C GLU A 525 -32.57 -24.70 -12.39
N THR A 526 -31.37 -24.19 -12.10
CA THR A 526 -30.09 -24.89 -12.29
C THR A 526 -29.71 -25.78 -11.09
N PHE A 527 -30.46 -25.71 -9.97
CA PHE A 527 -30.09 -26.40 -8.73
C PHE A 527 -30.45 -27.89 -8.63
N PRO A 528 -31.49 -28.44 -9.31
CA PRO A 528 -31.90 -29.83 -9.10
C PRO A 528 -30.75 -30.84 -9.23
N PRO A 529 -29.87 -30.77 -10.26
CA PRO A 529 -28.76 -31.73 -10.40
C PRO A 529 -27.77 -31.66 -9.23
N LEU A 530 -27.50 -30.42 -8.72
CA LEU A 530 -26.64 -30.21 -7.57
C LEU A 530 -27.26 -30.77 -6.28
N LEU A 531 -28.55 -30.53 -6.05
CA LEU A 531 -29.26 -31.01 -4.86
C LEU A 531 -29.29 -32.54 -4.82
N GLU A 532 -29.53 -33.20 -5.97
CA GLU A 532 -29.52 -34.67 -6.10
C GLU A 532 -28.13 -35.25 -5.76
N GLN A 533 -27.05 -34.63 -6.27
CA GLN A 533 -25.68 -35.06 -5.98
C GLN A 533 -25.34 -34.88 -4.51
N MET A 534 -25.71 -33.73 -3.90
CA MET A 534 -25.49 -33.46 -2.50
C MET A 534 -26.21 -34.47 -1.61
N GLU A 535 -27.50 -34.75 -1.93
CA GLU A 535 -28.32 -35.71 -1.16
C GLU A 535 -27.77 -37.12 -1.28
N TRP A 536 -27.29 -37.54 -2.47
CA TRP A 536 -26.67 -38.84 -2.69
C TRP A 536 -25.38 -38.99 -1.84
N VAL A 537 -24.47 -38.01 -1.85
CA VAL A 537 -23.21 -38.06 -1.10
C VAL A 537 -23.45 -38.12 0.41
N ILE A 538 -24.48 -37.43 0.89
CA ILE A 538 -24.81 -37.41 2.33
C ILE A 538 -25.50 -38.70 2.77
N GLY A 539 -26.35 -39.28 1.88
CA GLY A 539 -27.09 -40.49 2.17
C GLY A 539 -26.24 -41.77 2.11
N ASP A 540 -25.20 -41.76 1.29
CA ASP A 540 -24.31 -42.90 1.02
C ASP A 540 -22.94 -42.67 1.69
N SER A 541 -22.96 -42.58 3.03
CA SER A 541 -21.77 -42.31 3.87
C SER A 541 -20.65 -43.37 3.79
N GLY A 542 -20.61 -44.17 2.71
CA GLY A 542 -19.62 -45.22 2.45
C GLY A 542 -18.88 -45.12 1.13
N PHE A 543 -19.18 -44.17 0.25
CA PHE A 543 -18.56 -44.11 -1.07
C PHE A 543 -17.46 -43.04 -1.16
N ASP A 544 -16.24 -43.49 -1.44
CA ASP A 544 -15.04 -42.65 -1.56
C ASP A 544 -14.97 -42.02 -2.95
N LEU A 545 -15.36 -40.75 -3.06
CA LEU A 545 -15.24 -39.96 -4.31
C LEU A 545 -13.82 -39.37 -4.53
N THR A 546 -12.84 -39.78 -3.71
CA THR A 546 -11.47 -39.22 -3.73
C THR A 546 -10.54 -39.90 -4.76
N ASN A 547 -11.00 -40.96 -5.48
CA ASN A 547 -10.21 -41.59 -6.53
C ASN A 547 -10.52 -40.98 -7.90
N PRO A 548 -9.47 -40.57 -8.70
CA PRO A 548 -9.57 -39.88 -9.98
C PRO A 548 -10.18 -40.71 -11.10
#